data_0d2a03b5e562b2ba21c82c018a8f630d
#
_entry.id   0d2a03b5e562b2ba21c82c018a8f630d
#
_cell.length_a   1.000
_cell.length_b   1.000
_cell.length_c   1.000
_cell.angle_alpha   90.00
_cell.angle_beta   90.00
_cell.angle_gamma   90.00
#
_symmetry.space_group_name_H-M   'P 1'
#
loop_
_entity.id
_entity.type
_entity.pdbx_description
1 polymer ?
#
loop_
_entity_poly.entity_id
_entity_poly.type
_entity_poly.pdbx_seq_one_letter_code
_entity_poly.pdbx_strand_id
1 'polypeptide(L)'
;VCDVTDEDAVNAMVAKITEEVGHINILVNNAGIIKRIPMTEMSAAQFRQVIDVDLNAPFIVAKAIIPDMIAQGGGKIINICSMMSELGRETVSAYAAAKGGLKMLTKNIASEYGAYNIQCNGIGPGYIATPQTAPLREIQPDGSRHPFDQFITAKTPAGRWGDPEDMVGPCVF
;
A
#
# COMPACT_ATOMS: atom_id res chain seq x y z
N VAL A 1 10.30 11.37 11.28
CA VAL A 1 8.99 11.43 10.60
C VAL A 1 9.20 12.21 9.31
N CYS A 2 8.68 11.69 8.19
CA CYS A 2 8.81 12.27 6.85
C CYS A 2 7.44 12.21 6.16
N ASP A 3 7.09 13.27 5.44
CA ASP A 3 5.97 13.22 4.48
C ASP A 3 6.48 12.54 3.21
N VAL A 4 5.97 11.36 2.93
CA VAL A 4 6.39 10.55 1.77
C VAL A 4 5.92 11.09 0.42
N THR A 5 5.04 12.11 0.43
CA THR A 5 4.59 12.81 -0.78
C THR A 5 5.51 13.99 -1.16
N ASP A 6 6.42 14.38 -0.26
CA ASP A 6 7.41 15.44 -0.47
C ASP A 6 8.74 14.81 -0.90
N GLU A 7 9.11 15.01 -2.16
CA GLU A 7 10.31 14.41 -2.76
C GLU A 7 11.60 14.91 -2.10
N ASP A 8 11.68 16.18 -1.72
CA ASP A 8 12.87 16.77 -1.09
C ASP A 8 13.04 16.21 0.34
N ALA A 9 11.93 16.09 1.09
CA ALA A 9 11.92 15.46 2.40
C ALA A 9 12.32 13.98 2.35
N VAL A 10 11.85 13.25 1.35
CA VAL A 10 12.23 11.84 1.12
C VAL A 10 13.72 11.72 0.80
N ASN A 11 14.24 12.53 -0.12
CA ASN A 11 15.67 12.51 -0.47
C ASN A 11 16.54 12.82 0.75
N ALA A 12 16.18 13.82 1.55
CA ALA A 12 16.91 14.16 2.79
C ALA A 12 16.84 13.02 3.81
N MET A 13 15.69 12.37 3.96
CA MET A 13 15.53 11.21 4.84
C MET A 13 16.40 10.03 4.40
N VAL A 14 16.41 9.70 3.10
CA VAL A 14 17.22 8.59 2.56
C VAL A 14 18.70 8.87 2.77
N ALA A 15 19.18 10.08 2.44
CA ALA A 15 20.58 10.48 2.66
C ALA A 15 20.98 10.32 4.13
N LYS A 16 20.13 10.80 5.05
CA LYS A 16 20.38 10.68 6.50
C LYS A 16 20.43 9.22 6.96
N ILE A 17 19.53 8.36 6.50
CA ILE A 17 19.52 6.93 6.85
C ILE A 17 20.81 6.26 6.35
N THR A 18 21.21 6.54 5.12
CA THR A 18 22.41 5.95 4.52
C THR A 18 23.67 6.39 5.27
N GLU A 19 23.73 7.64 5.74
CA GLU A 19 24.85 8.15 6.53
C GLU A 19 24.90 7.58 7.95
N GLU A 20 23.75 7.53 8.65
CA GLU A 20 23.70 7.18 10.08
C GLU A 20 23.59 5.67 10.35
N VAL A 21 22.95 4.92 9.44
CA VAL A 21 22.60 3.50 9.63
C VAL A 21 23.29 2.62 8.60
N GLY A 22 23.41 3.08 7.37
CA GLY A 22 23.96 2.33 6.24
C GLY A 22 22.93 2.08 5.14
N HIS A 23 23.26 1.16 4.24
CA HIS A 23 22.44 0.85 3.06
C HIS A 23 21.05 0.35 3.38
N ILE A 24 20.08 0.75 2.56
CA ILE A 24 18.69 0.29 2.65
C ILE A 24 18.54 -0.95 1.77
N ASN A 25 18.43 -2.12 2.38
CA ASN A 25 18.30 -3.39 1.67
C ASN A 25 16.85 -3.76 1.35
N ILE A 26 15.90 -3.30 2.18
CA ILE A 26 14.47 -3.63 2.06
C ILE A 26 13.66 -2.34 2.18
N LEU A 27 12.83 -2.08 1.19
CA LEU A 27 11.82 -1.03 1.21
C LEU A 27 10.43 -1.64 1.30
N VAL A 28 9.61 -1.20 2.26
CA VAL A 28 8.20 -1.54 2.34
C VAL A 28 7.36 -0.27 2.18
N ASN A 29 6.74 -0.09 1.02
CA ASN A 29 5.78 0.98 0.76
C ASN A 29 4.42 0.59 1.34
N ASN A 30 4.21 0.93 2.61
CA ASN A 30 2.99 0.59 3.35
C ASN A 30 2.07 1.81 3.58
N ALA A 31 2.59 3.02 3.54
CA ALA A 31 1.78 4.23 3.70
C ALA A 31 0.62 4.25 2.69
N GLY A 32 -0.57 4.57 3.18
CA GLY A 32 -1.75 4.60 2.33
C GLY A 32 -2.96 5.17 3.05
N ILE A 33 -3.87 5.75 2.28
CA ILE A 33 -5.14 6.31 2.75
C ILE A 33 -6.29 5.84 1.87
N ILE A 34 -7.47 5.82 2.43
CA ILE A 34 -8.69 5.54 1.69
C ILE A 34 -9.75 6.59 1.98
N LYS A 35 -10.41 7.08 0.94
CA LYS A 35 -11.61 7.91 1.04
C LYS A 35 -12.77 7.18 0.41
N ARG A 36 -13.84 6.99 1.20
CA ARG A 36 -15.07 6.31 0.76
C ARG A 36 -16.11 7.37 0.43
N ILE A 37 -16.09 7.83 -0.82
CA ILE A 37 -16.94 8.91 -1.33
C ILE A 37 -17.48 8.47 -2.69
N PRO A 38 -18.79 8.59 -2.96
CA PRO A 38 -19.34 8.36 -4.30
C PRO A 38 -18.58 9.18 -5.34
N MET A 39 -18.31 8.61 -6.51
CA MET A 39 -17.46 9.25 -7.52
C MET A 39 -17.99 10.63 -7.95
N THR A 40 -19.30 10.80 -8.01
CA THR A 40 -19.95 12.07 -8.37
C THR A 40 -19.85 13.16 -7.29
N GLU A 41 -19.53 12.77 -6.05
CA GLU A 41 -19.41 13.65 -4.90
C GLU A 41 -17.94 13.92 -4.52
N MET A 42 -17.01 13.10 -5.03
CA MET A 42 -15.59 13.22 -4.73
C MET A 42 -14.99 14.41 -5.47
N SER A 43 -14.41 15.36 -4.74
CA SER A 43 -13.68 16.46 -5.37
C SER A 43 -12.38 15.99 -6.02
N ALA A 44 -11.92 16.72 -7.05
CA ALA A 44 -10.63 16.45 -7.67
C ALA A 44 -9.44 16.53 -6.68
N ALA A 45 -9.54 17.39 -5.67
CA ALA A 45 -8.52 17.50 -4.63
C ALA A 45 -8.47 16.25 -3.74
N GLN A 46 -9.63 15.70 -3.36
CA GLN A 46 -9.71 14.46 -2.59
C GLN A 46 -9.19 13.25 -3.39
N PHE A 47 -9.48 13.23 -4.69
CA PHE A 47 -8.96 12.20 -5.60
C PHE A 47 -7.42 12.27 -5.67
N ARG A 48 -6.86 13.47 -5.95
CA ARG A 48 -5.41 13.70 -6.01
C ARG A 48 -4.71 13.29 -4.72
N GLN A 49 -5.25 13.66 -3.56
CA GLN A 49 -4.65 13.30 -2.27
C GLN A 49 -4.46 11.78 -2.11
N VAL A 50 -5.42 10.96 -2.56
CA VAL A 50 -5.28 9.49 -2.52
C VAL A 50 -4.23 9.03 -3.52
N ILE A 51 -4.21 9.58 -4.73
CA ILE A 51 -3.18 9.27 -5.74
C ILE A 51 -1.79 9.64 -5.23
N ASP A 52 -1.64 10.79 -4.60
CA ASP A 52 -0.34 11.25 -4.09
C ASP A 52 0.22 10.32 -3.03
N VAL A 53 -0.60 9.88 -2.08
CA VAL A 53 -0.14 9.00 -0.99
C VAL A 53 0.02 7.54 -1.44
N ASP A 54 -0.95 7.01 -2.22
CA ASP A 54 -1.03 5.57 -2.49
C ASP A 54 -0.32 5.14 -3.79
N LEU A 55 0.10 6.10 -4.64
CA LEU A 55 0.80 5.82 -5.89
C LEU A 55 2.06 6.67 -6.08
N ASN A 56 1.95 8.02 -5.99
CA ASN A 56 3.08 8.89 -6.24
C ASN A 56 4.17 8.73 -5.14
N ALA A 57 3.78 8.63 -3.87
CA ALA A 57 4.73 8.43 -2.78
C ALA A 57 5.54 7.12 -2.90
N PRO A 58 4.96 5.95 -3.16
CA PRO A 58 5.72 4.74 -3.49
C PRO A 58 6.74 4.92 -4.62
N PHE A 59 6.39 5.67 -5.67
CA PHE A 59 7.32 6.01 -6.76
C PHE A 59 8.46 6.91 -6.26
N ILE A 60 8.15 7.97 -5.51
CA ILE A 60 9.15 8.91 -4.98
C ILE A 60 10.17 8.17 -4.08
N VAL A 61 9.68 7.36 -3.14
CA VAL A 61 10.54 6.63 -2.22
C VAL A 61 11.38 5.57 -2.95
N ALA A 62 10.78 4.81 -3.86
CA ALA A 62 11.53 3.83 -4.66
C ALA A 62 12.62 4.51 -5.51
N LYS A 63 12.29 5.61 -6.19
CA LYS A 63 13.24 6.42 -6.97
C LYS A 63 14.44 6.87 -6.14
N ALA A 64 14.23 7.28 -4.90
CA ALA A 64 15.29 7.74 -4.01
C ALA A 64 16.22 6.60 -3.54
N ILE A 65 15.71 5.37 -3.40
CA ILE A 65 16.46 4.24 -2.81
C ILE A 65 17.12 3.35 -3.88
N ILE A 66 16.52 3.19 -5.04
CA ILE A 66 17.01 2.29 -6.10
C ILE A 66 18.48 2.55 -6.49
N PRO A 67 18.99 3.78 -6.61
CA PRO A 67 20.40 4.02 -6.93
C PRO A 67 21.36 3.37 -5.92
N ASP A 68 21.04 3.44 -4.63
CA ASP A 68 21.85 2.80 -3.58
C ASP A 68 21.73 1.27 -3.65
N MET A 69 20.54 0.73 -3.89
CA MET A 69 20.34 -0.71 -4.10
C MET A 69 21.17 -1.23 -5.28
N ILE A 70 21.26 -0.48 -6.37
CA ILE A 70 22.10 -0.84 -7.53
C ILE A 70 23.58 -0.85 -7.12
N ALA A 71 24.04 0.19 -6.42
CA ALA A 71 25.43 0.34 -6.01
C ALA A 71 25.89 -0.79 -5.05
N GLN A 72 25.01 -1.28 -4.19
CA GLN A 72 25.32 -2.39 -3.28
C GLN A 72 25.06 -3.80 -3.87
N GLY A 73 24.55 -3.90 -5.09
CA GLY A 73 24.36 -5.17 -5.81
C GLY A 73 23.02 -5.86 -5.58
N GLY A 74 22.01 -5.14 -5.11
CA GLY A 74 20.65 -5.67 -5.02
C GLY A 74 19.80 -5.08 -3.89
N GLY A 75 18.52 -5.43 -3.89
CA GLY A 75 17.58 -4.99 -2.87
C GLY A 75 16.20 -5.62 -3.02
N LYS A 76 15.32 -5.37 -2.07
CA LYS A 76 13.93 -5.84 -2.07
C LYS A 76 12.98 -4.67 -1.91
N ILE A 77 11.96 -4.62 -2.75
CA ILE A 77 10.89 -3.63 -2.67
C ILE A 77 9.56 -4.38 -2.52
N ILE A 78 8.80 -4.04 -1.49
CA ILE A 78 7.48 -4.59 -1.22
C ILE A 78 6.48 -3.43 -1.27
N ASN A 79 5.56 -3.48 -2.22
CA ASN A 79 4.46 -2.53 -2.33
C ASN A 79 3.18 -3.13 -1.76
N ILE A 80 2.56 -2.47 -0.79
CA ILE A 80 1.26 -2.88 -0.26
C ILE A 80 0.17 -2.41 -1.23
N CYS A 81 -0.18 -3.32 -2.13
CA CYS A 81 -1.28 -3.19 -3.09
C CYS A 81 -2.63 -3.41 -2.40
N SER A 82 -3.61 -3.94 -3.09
CA SER A 82 -4.93 -4.29 -2.56
C SER A 82 -5.63 -5.26 -3.51
N MET A 83 -6.65 -5.95 -3.04
CA MET A 83 -7.61 -6.60 -3.94
C MET A 83 -8.27 -5.57 -4.88
N MET A 84 -8.33 -4.28 -4.49
CA MET A 84 -8.79 -3.19 -5.36
C MET A 84 -7.81 -2.87 -6.50
N SER A 85 -6.64 -3.48 -6.55
CA SER A 85 -5.75 -3.45 -7.72
C SER A 85 -6.28 -4.28 -8.90
N GLU A 86 -7.23 -5.18 -8.64
CA GLU A 86 -7.87 -6.09 -9.61
C GLU A 86 -9.38 -5.85 -9.72
N LEU A 87 -10.01 -5.47 -8.60
CA LEU A 87 -11.46 -5.41 -8.46
C LEU A 87 -11.94 -3.98 -8.36
N GLY A 88 -13.15 -3.71 -8.86
CA GLY A 88 -13.87 -2.47 -8.63
C GLY A 88 -14.86 -2.60 -7.48
N ARG A 89 -15.05 -1.50 -6.74
CA ARG A 89 -16.09 -1.36 -5.73
C ARG A 89 -16.59 0.08 -5.70
N GLU A 90 -17.86 0.27 -5.34
CA GLU A 90 -18.42 1.60 -5.12
C GLU A 90 -17.65 2.41 -4.05
N THR A 91 -17.70 3.71 -4.16
CA THR A 91 -17.14 4.72 -3.23
C THR A 91 -15.62 4.75 -3.08
N VAL A 92 -14.85 3.91 -3.75
CA VAL A 92 -13.38 3.82 -3.60
C VAL A 92 -12.62 4.08 -4.91
N SER A 93 -13.18 4.88 -5.82
CA SER A 93 -12.62 5.12 -7.16
C SER A 93 -11.15 5.59 -7.13
N ALA A 94 -10.81 6.57 -6.29
CA ALA A 94 -9.44 7.07 -6.17
C ALA A 94 -8.48 5.98 -5.64
N TYR A 95 -8.92 5.24 -4.62
CA TYR A 95 -8.12 4.16 -4.03
C TYR A 95 -7.89 3.01 -5.03
N ALA A 96 -8.93 2.59 -5.75
CA ALA A 96 -8.80 1.54 -6.76
C ALA A 96 -7.87 1.98 -7.90
N ALA A 97 -7.99 3.23 -8.37
CA ALA A 97 -7.09 3.79 -9.36
C ALA A 97 -5.64 3.81 -8.89
N ALA A 98 -5.38 4.29 -7.66
CA ALA A 98 -4.05 4.31 -7.07
C ALA A 98 -3.45 2.90 -6.91
N LYS A 99 -4.21 1.96 -6.33
CA LYS A 99 -3.73 0.58 -6.11
C LYS A 99 -3.59 -0.21 -7.41
N GLY A 100 -4.41 0.05 -8.43
CA GLY A 100 -4.22 -0.46 -9.80
C GLY A 100 -2.92 0.07 -10.42
N GLY A 101 -2.67 1.38 -10.29
CA GLY A 101 -1.41 2.01 -10.70
C GLY A 101 -0.21 1.45 -9.95
N LEU A 102 -0.29 1.27 -8.63
CA LEU A 102 0.78 0.71 -7.81
C LEU A 102 1.12 -0.72 -8.21
N LYS A 103 0.13 -1.56 -8.55
CA LYS A 103 0.37 -2.89 -9.11
C LYS A 103 1.19 -2.82 -10.40
N MET A 104 0.86 -1.90 -11.31
CA MET A 104 1.63 -1.74 -12.56
C MET A 104 3.01 -1.15 -12.32
N LEU A 105 3.14 -0.18 -11.41
CA LEU A 105 4.44 0.36 -10.98
C LEU A 105 5.34 -0.76 -10.41
N THR A 106 4.79 -1.65 -9.58
CA THR A 106 5.51 -2.82 -9.05
C THR A 106 6.10 -3.68 -10.16
N LYS A 107 5.29 -4.02 -11.16
CA LYS A 107 5.75 -4.80 -12.33
C LYS A 107 6.80 -4.07 -13.15
N ASN A 108 6.64 -2.75 -13.31
CA ASN A 108 7.59 -1.95 -14.06
C ASN A 108 8.95 -1.87 -13.36
N ILE A 109 8.97 -1.62 -12.04
CA ILE A 109 10.19 -1.63 -11.24
C ILE A 109 10.89 -3.00 -11.33
N ALA A 110 10.15 -4.10 -11.19
CA ALA A 110 10.70 -5.45 -11.31
C ALA A 110 11.32 -5.71 -12.70
N SER A 111 10.67 -5.23 -13.76
CA SER A 111 11.16 -5.38 -15.15
C SER A 111 12.39 -4.52 -15.41
N GLU A 112 12.41 -3.28 -14.91
CA GLU A 112 13.46 -2.31 -15.21
C GLU A 112 14.74 -2.57 -14.38
N TYR A 113 14.58 -3.00 -13.13
CA TYR A 113 15.71 -3.15 -12.19
C TYR A 113 16.03 -4.60 -11.81
N GLY A 114 15.34 -5.58 -12.37
CA GLY A 114 15.62 -7.01 -12.12
C GLY A 114 17.05 -7.42 -12.46
N ALA A 115 17.64 -6.86 -13.52
CA ALA A 115 19.03 -7.12 -13.91
C ALA A 115 20.05 -6.66 -12.85
N TYR A 116 19.69 -5.76 -11.95
CA TYR A 116 20.49 -5.28 -10.83
C TYR A 116 20.25 -6.06 -9.54
N ASN A 117 19.64 -7.25 -9.64
CA ASN A 117 19.26 -8.07 -8.47
C ASN A 117 18.31 -7.34 -7.50
N ILE A 118 17.43 -6.47 -8.03
CA ILE A 118 16.37 -5.82 -7.28
C ILE A 118 15.06 -6.53 -7.58
N GLN A 119 14.45 -7.14 -6.55
CA GLN A 119 13.14 -7.76 -6.66
C GLN A 119 12.08 -6.80 -6.12
N CYS A 120 11.07 -6.53 -6.93
CA CYS A 120 9.93 -5.70 -6.54
C CYS A 120 8.65 -6.54 -6.61
N ASN A 121 7.99 -6.70 -5.47
CA ASN A 121 6.77 -7.50 -5.34
C ASN A 121 5.63 -6.68 -4.72
N GLY A 122 4.40 -7.05 -5.07
CA GLY A 122 3.19 -6.46 -4.52
C GLY A 122 2.43 -7.47 -3.68
N ILE A 123 2.06 -7.08 -2.47
CA ILE A 123 1.13 -7.85 -1.63
C ILE A 123 -0.24 -7.22 -1.78
N GLY A 124 -1.24 -8.01 -2.13
CA GLY A 124 -2.63 -7.56 -2.32
C GLY A 124 -3.55 -8.05 -1.20
N PRO A 125 -3.55 -7.41 -0.01
CA PRO A 125 -4.41 -7.82 1.07
C PRO A 125 -5.89 -7.72 0.71
N GLY A 126 -6.70 -8.62 1.25
CA GLY A 126 -8.14 -8.50 1.29
C GLY A 126 -8.58 -7.60 2.45
N TYR A 127 -9.55 -8.07 3.22
CA TYR A 127 -10.05 -7.35 4.39
C TYR A 127 -9.28 -7.76 5.64
N ILE A 128 -8.45 -6.86 6.15
CA ILE A 128 -7.61 -7.06 7.33
C ILE A 128 -8.20 -6.29 8.51
N ALA A 129 -8.21 -6.91 9.69
CA ALA A 129 -8.68 -6.34 10.93
C ALA A 129 -7.65 -5.35 11.49
N THR A 130 -7.80 -4.07 11.14
CA THR A 130 -6.92 -2.98 11.57
C THR A 130 -7.75 -1.87 12.23
N PRO A 131 -7.13 -0.88 12.88
CA PRO A 131 -7.84 0.31 13.37
C PRO A 131 -8.64 1.02 12.26
N GLN A 132 -8.12 1.08 11.03
CA GLN A 132 -8.80 1.69 9.88
C GLN A 132 -10.11 0.99 9.51
N THR A 133 -10.22 -0.31 9.77
CA THR A 133 -11.41 -1.12 9.47
C THR A 133 -12.29 -1.38 10.69
N ALA A 134 -11.88 -0.92 11.89
CA ALA A 134 -12.62 -1.15 13.12
C ALA A 134 -14.10 -0.68 13.04
N PRO A 135 -14.43 0.51 12.49
CA PRO A 135 -15.82 0.95 12.38
C PRO A 135 -16.72 0.01 11.56
N LEU A 136 -16.14 -0.79 10.68
CA LEU A 136 -16.88 -1.75 9.83
C LEU A 136 -17.13 -3.09 10.52
N ARG A 137 -16.63 -3.25 11.76
CA ARG A 137 -16.69 -4.48 12.56
C ARG A 137 -17.31 -4.25 13.95
N GLU A 138 -17.76 -3.04 14.22
CA GLU A 138 -18.39 -2.68 15.51
C GLU A 138 -19.68 -3.47 15.71
N ILE A 139 -19.90 -3.94 16.93
CA ILE A 139 -21.17 -4.50 17.34
C ILE A 139 -22.21 -3.38 17.39
N GLN A 140 -23.35 -3.60 16.79
CA GLN A 140 -24.43 -2.62 16.73
C GLN A 140 -25.13 -2.50 18.09
N PRO A 141 -25.86 -1.40 18.35
CA PRO A 141 -26.58 -1.21 19.63
C PRO A 141 -27.57 -2.32 20.00
N ASP A 142 -28.08 -3.05 19.02
CA ASP A 142 -28.99 -4.19 19.22
C ASP A 142 -28.25 -5.52 19.47
N GLY A 143 -26.90 -5.48 19.58
CA GLY A 143 -26.06 -6.65 19.77
C GLY A 143 -25.73 -7.41 18.50
N SER A 144 -26.23 -6.99 17.34
CA SER A 144 -25.91 -7.61 16.05
C SER A 144 -24.53 -7.23 15.54
N ARG A 145 -23.98 -8.04 14.66
CA ARG A 145 -22.76 -7.72 13.91
C ARG A 145 -23.05 -6.65 12.86
N HIS A 146 -22.07 -5.77 12.61
CA HIS A 146 -22.19 -4.77 11.55
C HIS A 146 -22.53 -5.45 10.20
N PRO A 147 -23.50 -4.93 9.40
CA PRO A 147 -23.89 -5.56 8.13
C PRO A 147 -22.73 -5.81 7.18
N PHE A 148 -21.76 -4.90 7.14
CA PHE A 148 -20.56 -5.07 6.30
C PHE A 148 -19.66 -6.20 6.80
N ASP A 149 -19.53 -6.39 8.11
CA ASP A 149 -18.79 -7.51 8.71
C ASP A 149 -19.44 -8.85 8.33
N GLN A 150 -20.77 -8.96 8.43
CA GLN A 150 -21.51 -10.15 8.00
C GLN A 150 -21.29 -10.43 6.50
N PHE A 151 -21.39 -9.38 5.66
CA PHE A 151 -21.18 -9.50 4.22
C PHE A 151 -19.77 -9.99 3.88
N ILE A 152 -18.72 -9.43 4.50
CA ILE A 152 -17.33 -9.82 4.24
C ILE A 152 -17.05 -11.25 4.70
N THR A 153 -17.44 -11.60 5.92
CA THR A 153 -17.20 -12.95 6.45
C THR A 153 -17.96 -14.02 5.69
N ALA A 154 -19.17 -13.71 5.19
CA ALA A 154 -19.94 -14.64 4.34
C ALA A 154 -19.31 -14.89 2.96
N LYS A 155 -18.58 -13.90 2.42
CA LYS A 155 -17.91 -14.01 1.11
C LYS A 155 -16.46 -14.48 1.17
N THR A 156 -15.83 -14.39 2.33
CA THR A 156 -14.45 -14.84 2.53
C THR A 156 -14.43 -16.34 2.82
N PRO A 157 -13.76 -17.17 2.02
CA PRO A 157 -13.74 -18.62 2.26
C PRO A 157 -13.28 -19.03 3.66
N ALA A 158 -12.37 -18.26 4.28
CA ALA A 158 -11.92 -18.47 5.64
C ALA A 158 -12.95 -18.07 6.72
N GLY A 159 -14.10 -17.48 6.35
CA GLY A 159 -15.18 -17.08 7.27
C GLY A 159 -14.80 -15.98 8.26
N ARG A 160 -13.68 -15.30 8.06
CA ARG A 160 -13.16 -14.26 8.95
C ARG A 160 -12.47 -13.12 8.19
N TRP A 161 -12.25 -12.02 8.88
CA TRP A 161 -11.25 -11.03 8.46
C TRP A 161 -9.85 -11.62 8.60
N GLY A 162 -8.91 -11.15 7.77
CA GLY A 162 -7.50 -11.43 8.00
C GLY A 162 -6.98 -10.63 9.19
N ASP A 163 -5.95 -11.15 9.84
CA ASP A 163 -5.19 -10.44 10.86
C ASP A 163 -3.88 -9.89 10.25
N PRO A 164 -3.27 -8.84 10.82
CA PRO A 164 -1.96 -8.36 10.34
C PRO A 164 -0.90 -9.45 10.27
N GLU A 165 -0.96 -10.42 11.17
CA GLU A 165 -0.06 -11.59 11.24
C GLU A 165 -0.18 -12.50 10.02
N ASP A 166 -1.34 -12.53 9.33
CA ASP A 166 -1.51 -13.28 8.09
C ASP A 166 -0.61 -12.72 6.96
N MET A 167 -0.11 -11.48 7.10
CA MET A 167 0.77 -10.82 6.12
C MET A 167 2.26 -11.12 6.34
N VAL A 168 2.65 -11.69 7.47
CA VAL A 168 4.06 -11.97 7.80
C VAL A 168 4.68 -12.93 6.79
N GLY A 169 4.02 -14.05 6.50
CA GLY A 169 4.49 -15.02 5.52
C GLY A 169 4.72 -14.41 4.12
N PRO A 170 3.72 -13.76 3.52
CA PRO A 170 3.88 -13.06 2.24
C PRO A 170 4.98 -12.00 2.22
N CYS A 171 5.22 -11.28 3.34
CA CYS A 171 6.29 -10.27 3.42
C CYS A 171 7.70 -10.89 3.43
N VAL A 172 7.85 -12.08 4.01
CA VAL A 172 9.15 -12.76 4.13
C VAL A 172 9.48 -13.59 2.90
N PHE A 173 8.46 -14.12 2.22
CA PHE A 173 8.62 -14.92 1.01
C PHE A 173 9.20 -14.10 -0.15
#